data_2443f18b8279a38699044a77307203eb
#
_entry.id   2443f18b8279a38699044a77307203eb
#
_cell.length_a   1.000
_cell.length_b   1.000
_cell.length_c   1.000
_cell.angle_alpha   90.00
_cell.angle_beta   90.00
_cell.angle_gamma   90.00
#
_symmetry.space_group_name_H-M   'P 1'
#
loop_
_entity.id
_entity.type
_entity.pdbx_description
1 polymer ?
#
loop_
_entity_poly.entity_id
_entity_poly.type
_entity_poly.pdbx_seq_one_letter_code
_entity_poly.pdbx_strand_id
1 'polypeptide(L)'
;MISNPSLRKAKVDGMSYEKRFELFCNSKDIGSIYHSRWSKSGTGSFDEDNKILVKDFPYESIYPGSICKTEFVLILNDRRIRIEFKSQEKAGSVDEKIPYLLENVRYKFPEYEVILTILGDGWRPGIREYIATQKFRHKKVSIFYDYDELEGYVNDIISKSKI
;
A
#
# COMPACT_ATOMS: atom_id res chain seq x y z
N MET A 1 -21.98 5.61 -15.75
CA MET A 1 -20.85 5.20 -14.89
C MET A 1 -19.97 4.23 -15.66
N ILE A 2 -18.77 4.64 -15.96
CA ILE A 2 -17.79 3.73 -16.52
C ILE A 2 -17.23 2.95 -15.34
N SER A 3 -17.69 1.72 -15.16
CA SER A 3 -17.14 0.85 -14.12
C SER A 3 -15.71 0.47 -14.49
N ASN A 4 -14.79 0.71 -13.58
CA ASN A 4 -13.40 0.35 -13.75
C ASN A 4 -13.28 -1.16 -14.04
N PRO A 5 -12.71 -1.56 -15.20
CA PRO A 5 -12.58 -2.98 -15.56
C PRO A 5 -11.77 -3.79 -14.55
N SER A 6 -10.79 -3.18 -13.88
CA SER A 6 -9.96 -3.87 -12.88
C SER A 6 -10.77 -4.22 -11.63
N LEU A 7 -11.69 -3.33 -11.21
CA LEU A 7 -12.62 -3.60 -10.12
C LEU A 7 -13.52 -4.80 -10.42
N ARG A 8 -14.03 -4.86 -11.64
CA ARG A 8 -14.87 -5.98 -12.08
C ARG A 8 -14.09 -7.28 -12.07
N LYS A 9 -12.87 -7.26 -12.57
CA LYS A 9 -12.03 -8.46 -12.62
C LYS A 9 -11.69 -8.98 -11.22
N ALA A 10 -11.25 -8.12 -10.33
CA ALA A 10 -10.94 -8.51 -8.95
C ALA A 10 -12.16 -9.07 -8.23
N LYS A 11 -13.35 -8.50 -8.49
CA LYS A 11 -14.61 -8.92 -7.88
C LYS A 11 -15.13 -10.24 -8.48
N VAL A 12 -14.98 -10.41 -9.79
CA VAL A 12 -15.41 -11.63 -10.49
C VAL A 12 -14.55 -12.81 -10.12
N ASP A 13 -13.24 -12.59 -9.98
CA ASP A 13 -12.29 -13.65 -9.60
C ASP A 13 -12.30 -13.94 -8.09
N GLY A 14 -13.09 -13.20 -7.29
CA GLY A 14 -13.14 -13.35 -5.83
C GLY A 14 -11.84 -12.99 -5.14
N MET A 15 -10.92 -12.35 -5.83
CA MET A 15 -9.60 -12.00 -5.34
C MET A 15 -9.57 -10.55 -4.84
N SER A 16 -9.05 -10.34 -3.62
CA SER A 16 -8.84 -8.99 -3.09
C SER A 16 -7.75 -8.23 -3.87
N TYR A 17 -7.77 -6.91 -3.78
CA TYR A 17 -6.72 -6.08 -4.38
C TYR A 17 -5.36 -6.38 -3.77
N GLU A 18 -5.31 -6.62 -2.47
CA GLU A 18 -4.09 -6.95 -1.75
C GLU A 18 -3.50 -8.27 -2.28
N LYS A 19 -4.33 -9.28 -2.48
CA LYS A 19 -3.87 -10.56 -3.04
C LYS A 19 -3.41 -10.41 -4.48
N ARG A 20 -4.13 -9.63 -5.27
CA ARG A 20 -3.73 -9.34 -6.66
C ARG A 20 -2.36 -8.64 -6.71
N PHE A 21 -2.14 -7.69 -5.81
CA PHE A 21 -0.86 -6.99 -5.71
C PHE A 21 0.29 -7.93 -5.30
N GLU A 22 0.05 -8.80 -4.31
CA GLU A 22 1.04 -9.80 -3.90
C GLU A 22 1.43 -10.70 -5.09
N LEU A 23 0.45 -11.21 -5.83
CA LEU A 23 0.71 -12.05 -7.00
C LEU A 23 1.45 -11.29 -8.11
N PHE A 24 1.14 -10.01 -8.28
CA PHE A 24 1.88 -9.15 -9.21
C PHE A 24 3.36 -9.06 -8.82
N CYS A 25 3.66 -8.80 -7.56
CA CYS A 25 5.04 -8.76 -7.08
C CYS A 25 5.73 -10.12 -7.26
N ASN A 26 5.04 -11.21 -6.95
CA ASN A 26 5.57 -12.55 -7.14
C ASN A 26 5.91 -12.82 -8.61
N SER A 27 5.10 -12.34 -9.55
CA SER A 27 5.37 -12.47 -10.98
C SER A 27 6.61 -11.70 -11.44
N LYS A 28 7.10 -10.78 -10.63
CA LYS A 28 8.33 -9.99 -10.86
C LYS A 28 9.51 -10.51 -10.05
N ASP A 29 9.45 -11.77 -9.60
CA ASP A 29 10.47 -12.42 -8.80
C ASP A 29 10.69 -11.76 -7.42
N ILE A 30 9.65 -11.10 -6.89
CA ILE A 30 9.64 -10.53 -5.55
C ILE A 30 8.81 -11.44 -4.66
N GLY A 31 9.47 -12.19 -3.77
CA GLY A 31 8.77 -13.05 -2.81
C GLY A 31 8.05 -12.25 -1.75
N SER A 32 7.07 -12.86 -1.11
CA SER A 32 6.31 -12.24 -0.02
C SER A 32 6.47 -13.02 1.28
N ILE A 33 6.50 -12.30 2.40
CA ILE A 33 6.66 -12.89 3.72
C ILE A 33 5.91 -12.02 4.75
N TYR A 34 5.31 -12.63 5.75
CA TYR A 34 4.74 -11.88 6.86
C TYR A 34 5.83 -11.25 7.73
N HIS A 35 5.60 -10.04 8.21
CA HIS A 35 6.53 -9.33 9.07
C HIS A 35 6.96 -10.17 10.29
N SER A 36 6.03 -10.90 10.89
CA SER A 36 6.30 -11.75 12.05
C SER A 36 7.39 -12.80 11.78
N ARG A 37 7.48 -13.31 10.55
CA ARG A 37 8.51 -14.27 10.15
C ARG A 37 9.78 -13.55 9.67
N TRP A 38 9.61 -12.48 8.90
CA TRP A 38 10.71 -11.69 8.37
C TRP A 38 11.59 -11.11 9.49
N SER A 39 10.98 -10.58 10.55
CA SER A 39 11.70 -10.01 11.69
C SER A 39 12.48 -11.06 12.49
N LYS A 40 12.07 -12.33 12.43
CA LYS A 40 12.74 -13.45 13.13
C LYS A 40 13.86 -14.09 12.33
N SER A 41 13.83 -13.98 10.99
CA SER A 41 14.76 -14.68 10.12
C SER A 41 16.16 -14.05 10.08
N GLY A 42 16.33 -12.87 10.72
CA GLY A 42 17.55 -12.10 10.51
C GLY A 42 17.64 -11.58 9.07
N THR A 43 18.21 -10.43 8.88
CA THR A 43 18.19 -9.72 7.60
C THR A 43 19.05 -10.37 6.50
N GLY A 44 19.58 -11.57 6.71
CA GLY A 44 20.55 -12.18 5.80
C GLY A 44 20.08 -13.36 4.97
N SER A 45 18.98 -14.02 5.32
CA SER A 45 18.64 -15.30 4.69
C SER A 45 17.66 -15.23 3.50
N PHE A 46 17.05 -14.06 3.27
CA PHE A 46 16.17 -13.85 2.12
C PHE A 46 16.71 -12.83 1.14
N ASP A 47 17.96 -12.51 1.23
CA ASP A 47 18.54 -11.28 0.73
C ASP A 47 19.52 -11.46 -0.42
N GLU A 48 19.40 -12.56 -1.17
CA GLU A 48 20.26 -12.74 -2.35
C GLU A 48 20.07 -11.58 -3.34
N ASP A 49 18.88 -10.94 -3.37
CA ASP A 49 18.59 -9.85 -4.30
C ASP A 49 18.04 -8.58 -3.63
N ASN A 50 17.94 -8.50 -2.31
CA ASN A 50 17.39 -7.36 -1.57
C ASN A 50 16.00 -6.93 -2.04
N LYS A 51 15.16 -7.88 -2.48
CA LYS A 51 13.84 -7.61 -3.01
C LYS A 51 12.82 -8.48 -2.32
N ILE A 52 11.93 -7.89 -1.55
CA ILE A 52 10.93 -8.64 -0.81
C ILE A 52 9.71 -7.77 -0.53
N LEU A 53 8.53 -8.40 -0.56
CA LEU A 53 7.28 -7.79 -0.13
C LEU A 53 6.96 -8.29 1.28
N VAL A 54 7.06 -7.42 2.27
CA VAL A 54 6.76 -7.78 3.65
C VAL A 54 5.30 -7.42 3.95
N LYS A 55 4.55 -8.42 4.43
CA LYS A 55 3.11 -8.29 4.70
C LYS A 55 2.82 -8.00 6.17
N ASP A 56 1.73 -7.28 6.44
CA ASP A 56 1.26 -6.95 7.79
C ASP A 56 2.36 -6.28 8.62
N PHE A 57 2.91 -5.22 8.07
CA PHE A 57 4.04 -4.50 8.67
C PHE A 57 3.54 -3.54 9.75
N PRO A 58 3.95 -3.71 11.02
CA PRO A 58 3.43 -2.90 12.10
C PRO A 58 4.01 -1.49 12.11
N TYR A 59 3.25 -0.58 12.71
CA TYR A 59 3.71 0.76 13.07
C TYR A 59 2.94 1.24 14.30
N GLU A 60 3.54 2.09 15.10
CA GLU A 60 2.85 2.74 16.20
C GLU A 60 1.97 3.87 15.65
N SER A 61 0.68 3.89 16.01
CA SER A 61 -0.25 4.91 15.55
C SER A 61 -0.10 6.23 16.32
N ILE A 62 -0.86 7.25 15.90
CA ILE A 62 -0.93 8.52 16.62
C ILE A 62 -1.50 8.36 18.04
N TYR A 63 -2.19 7.26 18.32
CA TYR A 63 -2.63 6.95 19.68
C TYR A 63 -1.55 6.15 20.39
N PRO A 64 -0.89 6.74 21.43
CA PRO A 64 0.22 6.09 22.11
C PRO A 64 -0.14 4.68 22.60
N GLY A 65 0.74 3.71 22.33
CA GLY A 65 0.53 2.31 22.70
C GLY A 65 -0.36 1.51 21.75
N SER A 66 -0.93 2.14 20.74
CA SER A 66 -1.75 1.46 19.74
C SER A 66 -0.92 1.09 18.53
N ILE A 67 -0.76 -0.22 18.29
CA ILE A 67 -0.01 -0.73 17.14
C ILE A 67 -0.99 -1.08 16.03
N CYS A 68 -0.76 -0.50 14.85
CA CYS A 68 -1.49 -0.80 13.63
C CYS A 68 -0.60 -1.56 12.65
N LYS A 69 -1.19 -2.07 11.57
CA LYS A 69 -0.45 -2.78 10.53
C LYS A 69 -0.82 -2.22 9.17
N THR A 70 0.19 -2.04 8.33
CA THR A 70 0.02 -1.76 6.90
C THR A 70 0.06 -3.08 6.14
N GLU A 71 -0.71 -3.20 5.07
CA GLU A 71 -0.73 -4.42 4.27
C GLU A 71 0.66 -4.80 3.78
N PHE A 72 1.45 -3.81 3.30
CA PHE A 72 2.75 -4.11 2.70
C PHE A 72 3.80 -3.04 3.00
N VAL A 73 5.05 -3.51 3.11
CA VAL A 73 6.24 -2.70 2.85
C VAL A 73 7.02 -3.41 1.75
N LEU A 74 7.21 -2.74 0.62
CA LEU A 74 8.02 -3.25 -0.48
C LEU A 74 9.46 -2.80 -0.27
N ILE A 75 10.37 -3.76 -0.18
CA ILE A 75 11.80 -3.52 -0.03
C ILE A 75 12.47 -3.82 -1.36
N LEU A 76 13.16 -2.84 -1.92
CA LEU A 76 13.92 -2.94 -3.17
C LEU A 76 15.31 -2.37 -2.91
N ASN A 77 16.29 -3.24 -2.66
CA ASN A 77 17.63 -2.87 -2.23
C ASN A 77 17.58 -2.04 -0.91
N ASP A 78 18.04 -0.83 -0.91
CA ASP A 78 18.00 0.10 0.24
C ASP A 78 16.74 0.95 0.30
N ARG A 79 15.81 0.76 -0.65
CA ARG A 79 14.57 1.54 -0.78
C ARG A 79 13.42 0.79 -0.12
N ARG A 80 12.68 1.48 0.73
CA ARG A 80 11.49 0.94 1.39
C ARG A 80 10.29 1.80 1.05
N ILE A 81 9.21 1.15 0.61
CA ILE A 81 7.97 1.81 0.24
C ILE A 81 6.84 1.18 1.05
N ARG A 82 6.21 1.98 1.92
CA ARG A 82 5.04 1.51 2.67
C ARG A 82 3.80 1.67 1.82
N ILE A 83 2.99 0.62 1.72
CA ILE A 83 1.84 0.59 0.81
C ILE A 83 0.58 0.23 1.60
N GLU A 84 -0.39 1.13 1.59
CA GLU A 84 -1.68 0.98 2.27
C GLU A 84 -2.81 0.91 1.25
N PHE A 85 -3.72 -0.05 1.43
CA PHE A 85 -4.92 -0.21 0.64
C PHE A 85 -6.15 0.12 1.48
N LYS A 86 -7.04 0.94 0.93
CA LYS A 86 -8.39 1.17 1.47
C LYS A 86 -9.37 1.03 0.32
N SER A 87 -10.41 0.25 0.54
CA SER A 87 -11.45 0.05 -0.47
C SER A 87 -12.82 0.24 0.13
N GLN A 88 -13.71 0.89 -0.62
CA GLN A 88 -15.10 1.05 -0.27
C GLN A 88 -15.93 1.04 -1.56
N GLU A 89 -16.69 -0.03 -1.77
CA GLU A 89 -17.47 -0.22 -2.99
C GLU A 89 -18.88 0.33 -2.87
N LYS A 90 -19.40 0.39 -1.63
CA LYS A 90 -20.71 0.97 -1.31
C LYS A 90 -20.53 1.99 -0.21
N ALA A 91 -21.43 2.97 -0.12
CA ALA A 91 -21.42 3.96 0.94
C ALA A 91 -21.37 3.26 2.31
N GLY A 92 -20.45 3.70 3.16
CA GLY A 92 -20.20 3.09 4.46
C GLY A 92 -19.32 3.96 5.33
N SER A 93 -18.63 3.35 6.29
CA SER A 93 -17.87 4.04 7.32
C SER A 93 -16.37 4.15 7.05
N VAL A 94 -15.87 3.62 5.94
CA VAL A 94 -14.43 3.64 5.64
C VAL A 94 -13.92 5.07 5.39
N ASP A 95 -14.80 5.97 4.92
CA ASP A 95 -14.47 7.40 4.77
C ASP A 95 -13.90 7.99 6.06
N GLU A 96 -14.45 7.60 7.20
CA GLU A 96 -14.04 8.12 8.51
C GLU A 96 -12.64 7.70 8.92
N LYS A 97 -12.13 6.64 8.30
CA LYS A 97 -10.77 6.13 8.55
C LYS A 97 -9.71 6.90 7.79
N ILE A 98 -10.09 7.65 6.76
CA ILE A 98 -9.13 8.38 5.92
C ILE A 98 -8.38 9.48 6.70
N PRO A 99 -9.03 10.36 7.46
CA PRO A 99 -8.28 11.35 8.23
C PRO A 99 -7.29 10.72 9.22
N TYR A 100 -7.69 9.66 9.89
CA TYR A 100 -6.82 8.91 10.80
C TYR A 100 -5.61 8.31 10.07
N LEU A 101 -5.84 7.71 8.90
CA LEU A 101 -4.76 7.19 8.07
C LEU A 101 -3.78 8.28 7.67
N LEU A 102 -4.28 9.43 7.20
CA LEU A 102 -3.43 10.54 6.75
C LEU A 102 -2.58 11.12 7.89
N GLU A 103 -3.13 11.19 9.10
CA GLU A 103 -2.38 11.60 10.29
C GLU A 103 -1.27 10.60 10.63
N ASN A 104 -1.55 9.30 10.53
CA ASN A 104 -0.55 8.26 10.73
C ASN A 104 0.56 8.33 9.66
N VAL A 105 0.20 8.55 8.41
CA VAL A 105 1.19 8.75 7.32
C VAL A 105 2.09 9.93 7.66
N ARG A 106 1.49 11.05 8.06
CA ARG A 106 2.23 12.29 8.32
C ARG A 106 3.19 12.19 9.48
N TYR A 107 2.77 11.55 10.57
CA TYR A 107 3.50 11.62 11.84
C TYR A 107 4.09 10.29 12.31
N LYS A 108 3.61 9.16 11.79
CA LYS A 108 3.97 7.85 12.35
C LYS A 108 4.61 6.87 11.39
N PHE A 109 4.33 6.95 10.11
CA PHE A 109 5.00 6.07 9.14
C PHE A 109 6.49 6.43 9.10
N PRO A 110 7.39 5.47 9.39
CA PRO A 110 8.83 5.77 9.38
C PRO A 110 9.42 5.91 7.98
N GLU A 111 8.78 5.32 6.96
CA GLU A 111 9.30 5.32 5.62
C GLU A 111 9.13 6.69 4.94
N TYR A 112 10.13 7.10 4.19
CA TYR A 112 10.05 8.31 3.37
C TYR A 112 9.03 8.15 2.24
N GLU A 113 9.00 6.98 1.60
CA GLU A 113 8.09 6.71 0.50
C GLU A 113 6.86 5.96 0.97
N VAL A 114 5.69 6.48 0.59
CA VAL A 114 4.39 5.90 0.93
C VAL A 114 3.51 5.90 -0.31
N ILE A 115 2.82 4.79 -0.52
CA ILE A 115 1.78 4.66 -1.54
C ILE A 115 0.45 4.43 -0.81
N LEU A 116 -0.54 5.29 -1.09
CA LEU A 116 -1.91 5.12 -0.63
C LEU A 116 -2.78 4.75 -1.82
N THR A 117 -3.50 3.66 -1.71
CA THR A 117 -4.38 3.16 -2.77
C THR A 117 -5.81 3.17 -2.23
N ILE A 118 -6.66 4.01 -2.81
CA ILE A 118 -8.02 4.29 -2.33
C ILE A 118 -8.98 3.91 -3.44
N LEU A 119 -9.54 2.72 -3.33
CA LEU A 119 -10.26 2.04 -4.40
C LEU A 119 -11.75 1.92 -4.12
N GLY A 120 -12.54 1.82 -5.19
CA GLY A 120 -13.98 1.64 -5.12
C GLY A 120 -14.76 2.90 -5.40
N ASP A 121 -16.06 2.73 -5.61
CA ASP A 121 -16.98 3.81 -5.99
C ASP A 121 -17.87 4.30 -4.83
N GLY A 122 -17.67 3.72 -3.63
CA GLY A 122 -18.53 4.00 -2.47
C GLY A 122 -18.09 5.20 -1.61
N TRP A 123 -17.07 5.91 -2.02
CA TRP A 123 -16.54 7.04 -1.24
C TRP A 123 -17.47 8.25 -1.30
N ARG A 124 -17.51 9.02 -0.19
CA ARG A 124 -18.25 10.28 -0.15
C ARG A 124 -17.77 11.24 -1.22
N PRO A 125 -18.68 12.03 -1.83
CA PRO A 125 -18.25 13.17 -2.65
C PRO A 125 -17.30 14.06 -1.86
N GLY A 126 -16.23 14.53 -2.49
CA GLY A 126 -15.24 15.40 -1.83
C GLY A 126 -14.09 14.68 -1.14
N ILE A 127 -14.09 13.33 -1.06
CA ILE A 127 -12.97 12.61 -0.43
C ILE A 127 -11.64 12.87 -1.16
N ARG A 128 -11.66 12.87 -2.49
CA ARG A 128 -10.46 13.14 -3.28
C ARG A 128 -9.97 14.58 -3.12
N GLU A 129 -10.90 15.53 -3.06
CA GLU A 129 -10.60 16.94 -2.84
C GLU A 129 -9.96 17.14 -1.47
N TYR A 130 -10.52 16.50 -0.44
CA TYR A 130 -9.97 16.53 0.90
C TYR A 130 -8.53 15.99 0.93
N ILE A 131 -8.31 14.82 0.32
CA ILE A 131 -6.99 14.21 0.26
C ILE A 131 -6.00 15.13 -0.50
N ALA A 132 -6.45 15.76 -1.59
CA ALA A 132 -5.62 16.66 -2.39
C ALA A 132 -5.16 17.91 -1.61
N THR A 133 -5.90 18.32 -0.56
CA THR A 133 -5.49 19.45 0.28
C THR A 133 -4.41 19.09 1.31
N GLN A 134 -4.16 17.80 1.53
CA GLN A 134 -3.22 17.34 2.55
C GLN A 134 -1.78 17.51 2.09
N LYS A 135 -0.92 17.90 3.01
CA LYS A 135 0.51 18.06 2.76
C LYS A 135 1.29 17.10 3.65
N PHE A 136 2.24 16.42 3.05
CA PHE A 136 3.08 15.44 3.74
C PHE A 136 4.53 15.92 3.67
N ARG A 137 4.90 16.84 4.56
CA ARG A 137 6.25 17.42 4.63
C ARG A 137 7.26 16.31 4.93
N HIS A 138 8.38 16.33 4.22
CA HIS A 138 9.48 15.37 4.38
C HIS A 138 9.10 13.93 4.00
N LYS A 139 8.07 13.76 3.17
CA LYS A 139 7.66 12.45 2.65
C LYS A 139 7.29 12.54 1.17
N LYS A 140 7.51 11.44 0.47
CA LYS A 140 7.02 11.25 -0.89
C LYS A 140 5.79 10.34 -0.81
N VAL A 141 4.61 10.94 -0.92
CA VAL A 141 3.34 10.22 -0.85
C VAL A 141 2.70 10.22 -2.24
N SER A 142 2.48 9.02 -2.78
CA SER A 142 1.78 8.81 -4.05
C SER A 142 0.42 8.22 -3.78
N ILE A 143 -0.63 8.76 -4.37
CA ILE A 143 -2.00 8.36 -4.11
C ILE A 143 -2.63 7.87 -5.41
N PHE A 144 -3.21 6.67 -5.37
CA PHE A 144 -3.85 6.04 -6.52
C PHE A 144 -5.30 5.73 -6.21
N TYR A 145 -6.17 6.04 -7.16
CA TYR A 145 -7.60 5.73 -7.11
C TYR A 145 -7.99 4.63 -8.10
N ASP A 146 -7.02 4.14 -8.84
CA ASP A 146 -7.16 3.08 -9.83
C ASP A 146 -6.07 2.03 -9.61
N TYR A 147 -6.47 0.76 -9.56
CA TYR A 147 -5.53 -0.33 -9.29
C TYR A 147 -4.51 -0.50 -10.42
N ASP A 148 -4.92 -0.37 -11.68
CA ASP A 148 -4.01 -0.56 -12.80
C ASP A 148 -2.94 0.54 -12.86
N GLU A 149 -3.30 1.76 -12.46
CA GLU A 149 -2.32 2.86 -12.33
C GLU A 149 -1.31 2.57 -11.22
N LEU A 150 -1.76 2.04 -10.09
CA LEU A 150 -0.85 1.60 -9.03
C LEU A 150 0.13 0.54 -9.54
N GLU A 151 -0.37 -0.49 -10.20
CA GLU A 151 0.45 -1.59 -10.68
C GLU A 151 1.48 -1.10 -11.71
N GLY A 152 1.07 -0.21 -12.63
CA GLY A 152 1.97 0.42 -13.59
C GLY A 152 3.09 1.22 -12.94
N TYR A 153 2.74 2.01 -11.92
CA TYR A 153 3.71 2.80 -11.16
C TYR A 153 4.73 1.92 -10.44
N VAL A 154 4.27 0.87 -9.77
CA VAL A 154 5.15 -0.07 -9.06
C VAL A 154 6.01 -0.85 -10.06
N ASN A 155 5.44 -1.25 -11.19
CA ASN A 155 6.19 -1.92 -12.25
C ASN A 155 7.38 -1.07 -12.74
N ASP A 156 7.18 0.22 -12.92
CA ASP A 156 8.25 1.15 -13.32
C ASP A 156 9.34 1.22 -12.25
N ILE A 157 8.96 1.28 -10.98
CA ILE A 157 9.90 1.28 -9.86
C ILE A 157 10.74 -0.01 -9.87
N ILE A 158 10.09 -1.15 -9.99
CA ILE A 158 10.76 -2.46 -10.02
C ILE A 158 11.73 -2.54 -11.20
N SER A 159 11.30 -2.10 -12.38
CA SER A 159 12.13 -2.13 -13.59
C SER A 159 13.39 -1.29 -13.45
N LYS A 160 13.28 -0.12 -12.81
CA LYS A 160 14.42 0.78 -12.58
C LYS A 160 15.36 0.29 -11.48
N SER A 161 14.90 -0.60 -10.63
CA SER A 161 15.71 -1.16 -9.52
C SER A 161 16.59 -2.34 -9.93
N LYS A 162 16.50 -2.79 -11.19
CA LYS A 162 17.23 -3.97 -11.71
C LYS A 162 18.64 -3.66 -12.19
N ILE A 163 19.23 -2.59 -11.74
CA ILE A 163 20.62 -2.27 -12.10
C ILE A 163 21.57 -2.82 -11.06
#